data_b88bb182577646f7c7b6f8814e61f216
#
_entry.id   b88bb182577646f7c7b6f8814e61f216
#
_cell.length_a   1.000
_cell.length_b   1.000
_cell.length_c   1.000
_cell.angle_alpha   90.00
_cell.angle_beta   90.00
_cell.angle_gamma   90.00
#
_symmetry.space_group_name_H-M   'P 1'
#
loop_
_entity.id
_entity.type
_entity.pdbx_description
1 polymer ?
#
loop_
_entity_poly.entity_id
_entity_poly.type
_entity_poly.pdbx_seq_one_letter_code
_entity_poly.pdbx_strand_id
1 'polypeptide(L)'
;MSIVDELYSEIDNGREGRNLGLKTGLPKLDWYTGGFQKGVYKLIFGQSGSGKSSDLYRILRDYPDRDIVHVYFSLEMSSKVLLAKLLNLYIYDTYGIEISYMTLMSVREKLSDKYYKYIQESRVWLNSIIHKLIIFDKQ
;
A
#
# COMPACT_ATOMS: atom_id res chain seq x y z
N MET A 1 33.76 16.46 6.75
CA MET A 1 33.82 14.99 6.82
C MET A 1 34.30 14.51 5.46
N SER A 2 35.30 13.64 5.40
CA SER A 2 35.75 13.11 4.10
C SER A 2 34.77 12.06 3.61
N ILE A 3 34.75 11.80 2.29
CA ILE A 3 33.92 10.75 1.71
C ILE A 3 34.24 9.36 2.29
N VAL A 4 35.48 9.18 2.76
CA VAL A 4 35.91 7.95 3.46
C VAL A 4 35.23 7.84 4.83
N ASP A 5 35.17 8.93 5.59
CA ASP A 5 34.49 8.95 6.89
C ASP A 5 32.98 8.69 6.74
N GLU A 6 32.36 9.23 5.70
CA GLU A 6 30.95 8.99 5.36
C GLU A 6 30.71 7.50 5.06
N LEU A 7 31.58 6.89 4.24
CA LEU A 7 31.48 5.46 3.91
C LEU A 7 31.58 4.59 5.17
N TYR A 8 32.56 4.84 6.02
CA TYR A 8 32.72 4.04 7.25
C TYR A 8 31.54 4.25 8.22
N SER A 9 30.99 5.46 8.30
CA SER A 9 29.78 5.73 9.07
C SER A 9 28.57 4.94 8.55
N GLU A 10 28.42 4.82 7.22
CA GLU A 10 27.36 3.99 6.63
C GLU A 10 27.55 2.50 6.88
N ILE A 11 28.80 2.01 6.85
CA ILE A 11 29.12 0.62 7.20
C ILE A 11 28.75 0.32 8.64
N ASP A 12 29.09 1.21 9.57
CA ASP A 12 28.75 1.07 10.98
C ASP A 12 27.22 1.11 11.21
N ASN A 13 26.51 1.99 10.51
CA ASN A 13 25.05 2.01 10.51
C ASN A 13 24.48 0.66 9.99
N GLY A 14 25.10 0.09 8.97
CA GLY A 14 24.73 -1.22 8.45
C GLY A 14 24.87 -2.34 9.47
N ARG A 15 25.94 -2.36 10.23
CA ARG A 15 26.16 -3.32 11.35
C ARG A 15 25.07 -3.23 12.42
N GLU A 16 24.53 -2.03 12.66
CA GLU A 16 23.45 -1.79 13.62
C GLU A 16 22.05 -2.00 13.02
N GLY A 17 21.95 -2.40 11.75
CA GLY A 17 20.70 -2.63 11.06
C GLY A 17 19.96 -1.35 10.63
N ARG A 18 20.59 -0.18 10.76
CA ARG A 18 19.97 1.11 10.38
C ARG A 18 19.79 1.29 8.87
N ASN A 19 20.54 0.51 8.05
CA ASN A 19 20.44 0.52 6.59
C ASN A 19 19.39 -0.47 6.07
N LEU A 20 18.63 -1.15 6.95
CA LEU A 20 17.56 -2.04 6.54
C LEU A 20 16.40 -1.21 5.97
N GLY A 21 16.00 -1.55 4.75
CA GLY A 21 14.87 -0.91 4.08
C GLY A 21 13.52 -1.32 4.68
N LEU A 22 12.50 -0.51 4.41
CA LEU A 22 11.12 -0.84 4.75
C LEU A 22 10.65 -2.03 3.93
N LYS A 23 10.12 -3.06 4.58
CA LYS A 23 9.65 -4.26 3.88
C LYS A 23 8.47 -3.94 2.96
N THR A 24 8.51 -4.43 1.73
CA THR A 24 7.43 -4.26 0.75
C THR A 24 6.21 -5.14 1.06
N GLY A 25 6.34 -6.13 1.94
CA GLY A 25 5.35 -7.18 2.17
C GLY A 25 5.46 -8.35 1.18
N LEU A 26 6.41 -8.31 0.26
CA LEU A 26 6.73 -9.38 -0.68
C LEU A 26 8.08 -9.99 -0.31
N PRO A 27 8.12 -11.12 0.43
CA PRO A 27 9.36 -11.64 1.04
C PRO A 27 10.51 -11.88 0.05
N LYS A 28 10.21 -12.41 -1.15
CA LYS A 28 11.24 -12.61 -2.18
C LYS A 28 11.81 -11.29 -2.69
N LEU A 29 10.95 -10.30 -2.92
CA LEU A 29 11.40 -8.98 -3.36
C LEU A 29 12.26 -8.32 -2.28
N ASP A 30 11.83 -8.40 -1.02
CA ASP A 30 12.57 -7.86 0.12
C ASP A 30 13.94 -8.50 0.28
N TRP A 31 14.03 -9.82 0.05
CA TRP A 31 15.30 -10.54 0.09
C TRP A 31 16.29 -10.02 -0.97
N TYR A 32 15.84 -9.84 -2.20
CA TYR A 32 16.72 -9.41 -3.30
C TYR A 32 17.03 -7.91 -3.29
N THR A 33 16.14 -7.08 -2.78
CA THR A 33 16.26 -5.61 -2.89
C THR A 33 16.56 -4.91 -1.57
N GLY A 34 16.50 -5.62 -0.44
CA GLY A 34 16.58 -5.03 0.89
C GLY A 34 15.36 -4.19 1.27
N GLY A 35 14.21 -4.36 0.59
CA GLY A 35 13.01 -3.54 0.82
C GLY A 35 13.11 -2.14 0.22
N PHE A 36 12.30 -1.19 0.68
CA PHE A 36 12.38 0.22 0.29
C PHE A 36 13.44 0.93 1.10
N GLN A 37 14.54 1.24 0.46
CA GLN A 37 15.67 1.94 1.09
C GLN A 37 15.53 3.46 0.92
N LYS A 38 16.03 4.19 1.89
CA LYS A 38 16.04 5.66 1.87
C LYS A 38 16.87 6.18 0.69
N GLY A 39 16.35 7.16 -0.02
CA GLY A 39 17.04 7.77 -1.16
C GLY A 39 17.09 6.93 -2.43
N VAL A 40 16.44 5.74 -2.44
CA VAL A 40 16.41 4.87 -3.62
C VAL A 40 15.09 4.99 -4.35
N TYR A 41 15.16 5.26 -5.65
CA TYR A 41 14.01 5.25 -6.55
C TYR A 41 13.77 3.83 -7.06
N LYS A 42 12.52 3.33 -6.93
CA LYS A 42 12.12 2.01 -7.45
C LYS A 42 11.04 2.19 -8.51
N LEU A 43 11.24 1.57 -9.65
CA LEU A 43 10.29 1.57 -10.76
C LEU A 43 9.65 0.19 -10.91
N ILE A 44 8.31 0.13 -10.87
CA ILE A 44 7.54 -1.06 -11.18
C ILE A 44 6.88 -0.86 -12.53
N PHE A 45 7.23 -1.69 -13.50
CA PHE A 45 6.67 -1.64 -14.84
C PHE A 45 6.20 -3.02 -15.31
N GLY A 46 5.28 -3.04 -16.27
CA GLY A 46 4.71 -4.27 -16.83
C GLY A 46 3.51 -3.94 -17.71
N GLN A 47 3.02 -4.93 -18.43
CA GLN A 47 1.83 -4.79 -19.28
C GLN A 47 0.58 -4.41 -18.48
N SER A 48 -0.43 -3.86 -19.17
CA SER A 48 -1.74 -3.63 -18.55
C SER A 48 -2.30 -4.95 -18.02
N GLY A 49 -2.89 -4.92 -16.82
CA GLY A 49 -3.43 -6.13 -16.18
C GLY A 49 -2.41 -7.01 -15.46
N SER A 50 -1.11 -6.71 -15.48
CA SER A 50 -0.06 -7.54 -14.85
C SER A 50 0.01 -7.46 -13.31
N GLY A 51 -0.91 -6.72 -12.66
CA GLY A 51 -0.97 -6.64 -11.21
C GLY A 51 -0.16 -5.52 -10.55
N LYS A 52 0.50 -4.63 -11.31
CA LYS A 52 1.31 -3.51 -10.77
C LYS A 52 0.61 -2.71 -9.67
N SER A 53 -0.61 -2.30 -9.95
CA SER A 53 -1.42 -1.53 -8.98
C SER A 53 -1.86 -2.37 -7.79
N SER A 54 -2.07 -3.68 -7.98
CA SER A 54 -2.45 -4.59 -6.89
C SER A 54 -1.32 -4.75 -5.87
N ASP A 55 -0.08 -4.84 -6.34
CA ASP A 55 1.10 -4.89 -5.46
C ASP A 55 1.26 -3.57 -4.69
N LEU A 56 1.04 -2.43 -5.37
CA LEU A 56 1.07 -1.13 -4.72
C LEU A 56 -0.02 -0.99 -3.64
N TYR A 57 -1.23 -1.50 -3.89
CA TYR A 57 -2.31 -1.48 -2.89
C TYR A 57 -1.99 -2.34 -1.66
N ARG A 58 -1.32 -3.48 -1.83
CA ARG A 58 -0.83 -4.28 -0.70
C ARG A 58 0.16 -3.50 0.15
N ILE A 59 1.10 -2.83 -0.49
CA ILE A 59 2.06 -1.97 0.20
C ILE A 59 1.32 -0.87 0.98
N LEU A 60 0.40 -0.14 0.33
CA LEU A 60 -0.38 0.92 0.96
C LEU A 60 -1.24 0.42 2.14
N ARG A 61 -1.75 -0.82 2.09
CA ARG A 61 -2.50 -1.42 3.17
C ARG A 61 -1.64 -1.70 4.40
N ASP A 62 -0.45 -2.25 4.20
CA ASP A 62 0.37 -2.79 5.28
C ASP A 62 1.19 -1.72 6.02
N TYR A 63 1.53 -0.63 5.33
CA TYR A 63 2.39 0.41 5.90
C TYR A 63 1.73 1.34 6.91
N PRO A 64 0.46 1.75 6.79
CA PRO A 64 -0.16 2.62 7.79
C PRO A 64 -0.12 2.05 9.20
N ASP A 65 -0.18 0.73 9.34
CA ASP A 65 -0.05 0.06 10.63
C ASP A 65 1.36 0.19 11.23
N ARG A 66 2.36 0.60 10.43
CA ARG A 66 3.75 0.73 10.85
C ARG A 66 4.18 2.17 11.16
N ASP A 67 3.24 3.05 11.37
CA ASP A 67 3.48 4.47 11.67
C ASP A 67 4.20 5.25 10.54
N ILE A 68 3.94 4.87 9.30
CA ILE A 68 4.53 5.48 8.11
C ILE A 68 3.45 6.25 7.36
N VAL A 69 3.74 7.50 7.02
CA VAL A 69 2.88 8.33 6.18
C VAL A 69 3.20 8.09 4.70
N HIS A 70 2.17 7.81 3.92
CA HIS A 70 2.25 7.62 2.48
C HIS A 70 1.72 8.82 1.74
N VAL A 71 2.45 9.24 0.74
CA VAL A 71 1.98 10.23 -0.24
C VAL A 71 1.78 9.51 -1.57
N TYR A 72 0.54 9.51 -2.07
CA TYR A 72 0.15 8.82 -3.28
C TYR A 72 -0.35 9.82 -4.33
N PHE A 73 0.33 9.86 -5.48
CA PHE A 73 -0.10 10.64 -6.64
C PHE A 73 -0.83 9.73 -7.63
N SER A 74 -2.15 9.85 -7.69
CA SER A 74 -2.98 9.07 -8.60
C SER A 74 -3.23 9.85 -9.88
N LEU A 75 -2.65 9.35 -10.99
CA LEU A 75 -2.81 9.96 -12.31
C LEU A 75 -3.98 9.38 -13.12
N GLU A 76 -4.47 8.21 -12.73
CA GLU A 76 -5.50 7.47 -13.49
C GLU A 76 -6.82 7.32 -12.72
N MET A 77 -6.77 7.27 -11.40
CA MET A 77 -7.94 6.94 -10.57
C MET A 77 -8.20 8.00 -9.53
N SER A 78 -9.48 8.25 -9.24
CA SER A 78 -9.87 9.12 -8.13
C SER A 78 -9.55 8.47 -6.77
N SER A 79 -9.40 9.30 -5.74
CA SER A 79 -9.20 8.88 -4.35
C SER A 79 -10.26 7.87 -3.89
N LYS A 80 -11.52 8.08 -4.29
CA LYS A 80 -12.63 7.16 -3.95
C LYS A 80 -12.42 5.76 -4.52
N VAL A 81 -11.96 5.66 -5.77
CA VAL A 81 -11.67 4.37 -6.41
C VAL A 81 -10.49 3.67 -5.73
N LEU A 82 -9.44 4.42 -5.39
CA LEU A 82 -8.30 3.90 -4.65
C LEU A 82 -8.73 3.35 -3.28
N LEU A 83 -9.48 4.13 -2.51
CA LEU A 83 -9.96 3.70 -1.19
C LEU A 83 -10.91 2.50 -1.28
N ALA A 84 -11.76 2.43 -2.32
CA ALA A 84 -12.62 1.27 -2.55
C ALA A 84 -11.80 -0.01 -2.83
N LYS A 85 -10.70 0.09 -3.57
CA LYS A 85 -9.80 -1.04 -3.82
C LYS A 85 -9.05 -1.48 -2.56
N LEU A 86 -8.58 -0.54 -1.73
CA LEU A 86 -7.98 -0.86 -0.43
C LEU A 86 -8.99 -1.54 0.49
N LEU A 87 -10.22 -1.05 0.54
CA LEU A 87 -11.30 -1.64 1.32
C LEU A 87 -11.61 -3.08 0.86
N ASN A 88 -11.73 -3.31 -0.44
CA ASN A 88 -11.96 -4.63 -0.99
C ASN A 88 -10.83 -5.61 -0.65
N LEU A 89 -9.59 -5.18 -0.73
CA LEU A 89 -8.44 -5.98 -0.36
C LEU A 89 -8.46 -6.35 1.12
N TYR A 90 -8.77 -5.39 1.99
CA TYR A 90 -8.91 -5.64 3.43
C TYR A 90 -10.04 -6.64 3.74
N ILE A 91 -11.21 -6.47 3.11
CA ILE A 91 -12.36 -7.38 3.28
C ILE A 91 -11.99 -8.80 2.82
N TYR A 92 -11.31 -8.91 1.69
CA TYR A 92 -10.87 -10.21 1.20
C TYR A 92 -9.90 -10.90 2.17
N ASP A 93 -8.90 -10.19 2.66
CA ASP A 93 -7.90 -10.77 3.56
C ASP A 93 -8.47 -11.08 4.96
N THR A 94 -9.45 -10.30 5.42
CA THR A 94 -10.04 -10.47 6.76
C THR A 94 -11.15 -11.52 6.78
N TYR A 95 -12.00 -11.53 5.75
CA TYR A 95 -13.23 -12.34 5.72
C TYR A 95 -13.26 -13.39 4.62
N GLY A 96 -12.26 -13.42 3.71
CA GLY A 96 -12.24 -14.30 2.54
C GLY A 96 -13.31 -13.98 1.48
N ILE A 97 -13.83 -12.75 1.49
CA ILE A 97 -14.94 -12.33 0.63
C ILE A 97 -14.44 -11.37 -0.43
N GLU A 98 -14.62 -11.73 -1.69
CA GLU A 98 -14.33 -10.86 -2.81
C GLU A 98 -15.57 -10.02 -3.16
N ILE A 99 -15.40 -8.68 -3.16
CA ILE A 99 -16.43 -7.72 -3.56
C ILE A 99 -15.87 -6.91 -4.73
N SER A 100 -16.52 -6.96 -5.90
CA SER A 100 -16.10 -6.13 -7.02
C SER A 100 -16.38 -4.66 -6.75
N TYR A 101 -15.63 -3.75 -7.41
CA TYR A 101 -15.94 -2.32 -7.36
C TYR A 101 -17.37 -2.01 -7.83
N MET A 102 -17.85 -2.70 -8.86
CA MET A 102 -19.19 -2.54 -9.41
C MET A 102 -20.28 -2.94 -8.40
N THR A 103 -20.04 -4.01 -7.65
CA THR A 103 -20.93 -4.48 -6.57
C THR A 103 -20.90 -3.50 -5.40
N LEU A 104 -19.71 -3.05 -4.98
CA LEU A 104 -19.54 -2.09 -3.89
C LEU A 104 -20.30 -0.78 -4.15
N MET A 105 -20.28 -0.30 -5.40
CA MET A 105 -20.98 0.94 -5.81
C MET A 105 -22.42 0.72 -6.27
N SER A 106 -22.93 -0.52 -6.18
CA SER A 106 -24.30 -0.87 -6.61
C SER A 106 -24.62 -0.48 -8.05
N VAL A 107 -23.63 -0.60 -8.97
CA VAL A 107 -23.76 -0.14 -10.35
C VAL A 107 -24.69 -1.04 -11.16
N ARG A 108 -24.68 -2.34 -10.88
CA ARG A 108 -25.51 -3.34 -11.63
C ARG A 108 -26.71 -3.84 -10.86
N GLU A 109 -26.57 -3.93 -9.55
CA GLU A 109 -27.59 -4.46 -8.65
C GLU A 109 -27.46 -3.81 -7.28
N LYS A 110 -28.52 -3.84 -6.48
CA LYS A 110 -28.49 -3.34 -5.10
C LYS A 110 -27.51 -4.15 -4.28
N LEU A 111 -26.66 -3.47 -3.53
CA LEU A 111 -25.75 -4.11 -2.58
C LEU A 111 -26.53 -4.93 -1.55
N SER A 112 -26.15 -6.20 -1.40
CA SER A 112 -26.81 -7.08 -0.44
C SER A 112 -26.47 -6.71 1.00
N ASP A 113 -27.40 -6.98 1.93
CA ASP A 113 -27.19 -6.71 3.36
C ASP A 113 -26.00 -7.48 3.92
N LYS A 114 -25.73 -8.67 3.37
CA LYS A 114 -24.57 -9.49 3.72
C LYS A 114 -23.26 -8.74 3.43
N TYR A 115 -23.09 -8.19 2.23
CA TYR A 115 -21.89 -7.43 1.87
C TYR A 115 -21.82 -6.10 2.62
N TYR A 116 -22.95 -5.43 2.79
CA TYR A 116 -23.03 -4.19 3.51
C TYR A 116 -22.52 -4.31 4.95
N LYS A 117 -22.82 -5.42 5.64
CA LYS A 117 -22.31 -5.69 6.98
C LYS A 117 -20.78 -5.66 7.02
N TYR A 118 -20.10 -6.40 6.15
CA TYR A 118 -18.63 -6.43 6.11
C TYR A 118 -18.01 -5.08 5.77
N ILE A 119 -18.66 -4.33 4.88
CA ILE A 119 -18.24 -2.96 4.55
C ILE A 119 -18.31 -2.04 5.77
N GLN A 120 -19.39 -2.12 6.54
CA GLN A 120 -19.55 -1.31 7.77
C GLN A 120 -18.54 -1.71 8.85
N GLU A 121 -18.31 -2.99 9.06
CA GLU A 121 -17.31 -3.49 10.02
C GLU A 121 -15.89 -3.02 9.63
N SER A 122 -15.57 -3.01 8.35
CA SER A 122 -14.27 -2.57 7.82
C SER A 122 -14.04 -1.06 7.89
N ARG A 123 -15.08 -0.26 8.16
CA ARG A 123 -14.98 1.20 8.27
C ARG A 123 -14.02 1.63 9.38
N VAL A 124 -13.97 0.90 10.48
CA VAL A 124 -13.06 1.19 11.60
C VAL A 124 -11.62 1.11 11.15
N TRP A 125 -11.27 0.05 10.43
CA TRP A 125 -9.92 -0.11 9.87
C TRP A 125 -9.59 1.02 8.88
N LEU A 126 -10.48 1.32 7.93
CA LEU A 126 -10.22 2.38 6.95
C LEU A 126 -10.00 3.75 7.61
N ASN A 127 -10.78 4.05 8.65
CA ASN A 127 -10.62 5.28 9.43
C ASN A 127 -9.29 5.30 10.21
N SER A 128 -8.78 4.14 10.63
CA SER A 128 -7.51 4.07 11.36
C SER A 128 -6.29 4.35 10.48
N ILE A 129 -6.38 4.12 9.17
CA ILE A 129 -5.25 4.31 8.23
C ILE A 129 -5.32 5.60 7.42
N ILE A 130 -6.51 6.19 7.24
CA ILE A 130 -6.70 7.29 6.29
C ILE A 130 -5.86 8.53 6.62
N HIS A 131 -5.59 8.79 7.88
CA HIS A 131 -4.79 9.95 8.31
C HIS A 131 -3.30 9.82 7.98
N LYS A 132 -2.85 8.60 7.66
CA LYS A 132 -1.47 8.31 7.22
C LYS A 132 -1.35 8.15 5.71
N LEU A 133 -2.44 8.34 4.98
CA LEU A 133 -2.50 8.23 3.52
C LEU A 133 -2.91 9.56 2.90
N ILE A 134 -1.96 10.28 2.34
CA ILE A 134 -2.19 11.53 1.62
C ILE A 134 -2.32 11.21 0.14
N ILE A 135 -3.50 11.47 -0.45
CA ILE A 135 -3.78 11.15 -1.84
C ILE A 135 -3.96 12.45 -2.64
N PHE A 136 -3.18 12.60 -3.69
CA PHE A 136 -3.37 13.62 -4.70
C PHE A 136 -3.90 12.94 -5.97
N ASP A 137 -5.10 13.28 -6.40
CA ASP A 137 -5.70 12.80 -7.64
C ASP A 137 -6.07 13.96 -8.56
N LYS A 138 -6.34 13.64 -9.82
CA LYS A 138 -6.94 14.60 -10.75
C LYS A 138 -8.43 14.69 -10.41
N GLN A 139 -8.82 15.77 -9.80
CA GLN A 139 -10.24 16.19 -9.76
C GLN A 139 -10.61 16.97 -11.00
#